data_aaddc4711f17d6ec35a3c8eed38e9361
#
_entry.id   aaddc4711f17d6ec35a3c8eed38e9361
#
_cell.length_a   1.000
_cell.length_b   1.000
_cell.length_c   1.000
_cell.angle_alpha   90.00
_cell.angle_beta   90.00
_cell.angle_gamma   90.00
#
_symmetry.space_group_name_H-M   'P 1'
#
loop_
_entity.id
_entity.type
_entity.pdbx_description
1 polymer ?
#
loop_
_entity_poly.entity_id
_entity_poly.type
_entity_poly.pdbx_seq_one_letter_code
_entity_poly.pdbx_strand_id
1 'polypeptide(L)'
;TPLHPLLACALFIVPGVPLINFVDDMLDNYIQVGLTRAINTFLMIVAMSFGIAFFLKISHFDLTQFYSIPMIPHNSYISYAAAAAISAMGFSMIFNIQRRLLWVVAIGGIIAVCTRNFVNLGPSNNNIGLDMGLAIGSLAGSTLVSLVCVKAVHKFHVPHHVLSIPSVIPMVPGVLMYRALVAMIEMNGVVGELTNAVKFGMASAITIMCISL
;
A
#
# COMPACT_ATOMS: atom_id res chain seq x y z
N THR A 1 16.36 9.44 11.59
CA THR A 1 15.44 10.58 11.69
C THR A 1 14.16 10.11 12.35
N PRO A 2 13.52 10.90 13.25
CA PRO A 2 12.30 10.50 13.98
C PRO A 2 11.07 10.32 13.07
N LEU A 3 11.15 10.72 11.80
CA LEU A 3 10.03 10.66 10.83
C LEU A 3 9.73 9.24 10.32
N HIS A 4 10.72 8.35 10.25
CA HIS A 4 10.48 6.97 9.78
C HIS A 4 9.52 6.16 10.69
N PRO A 5 9.65 6.20 12.03
CA PRO A 5 8.69 5.52 12.91
C PRO A 5 7.28 6.10 12.81
N LEU A 6 7.16 7.43 12.68
CA LEU A 6 5.87 8.10 12.54
C LEU A 6 5.16 7.69 11.24
N LEU A 7 5.90 7.64 10.13
CA LEU A 7 5.37 7.12 8.87
C LEU A 7 4.95 5.65 8.97
N ALA A 8 5.73 4.83 9.65
CA ALA A 8 5.39 3.43 9.88
C ALA A 8 4.09 3.29 10.70
N CYS A 9 3.91 4.09 11.76
CA CYS A 9 2.67 4.11 12.52
C CYS A 9 1.48 4.57 11.67
N ALA A 10 1.66 5.60 10.84
CA ALA A 10 0.61 6.08 9.93
C ALA A 10 0.19 5.01 8.93
N LEU A 11 1.11 4.17 8.44
CA LEU A 11 0.81 3.07 7.52
C LEU A 11 -0.13 2.01 8.12
N PHE A 12 -0.06 1.76 9.44
CA PHE A 12 -0.97 0.82 10.10
C PHE A 12 -2.42 1.33 10.14
N ILE A 13 -2.61 2.64 10.10
CA ILE A 13 -3.93 3.25 10.17
C ILE A 13 -4.55 3.36 8.77
N VAL A 14 -3.75 3.28 7.69
CA VAL A 14 -4.27 3.35 6.32
C VAL A 14 -5.29 2.23 6.08
N PRO A 15 -6.51 2.56 5.66
CA PRO A 15 -7.59 1.60 5.48
C PRO A 15 -7.38 0.77 4.20
N GLY A 16 -6.36 -0.11 4.19
CA GLY A 16 -5.98 -0.91 3.03
C GLY A 16 -7.09 -1.85 2.56
N VAL A 17 -7.77 -2.52 3.50
CA VAL A 17 -8.89 -3.42 3.17
C VAL A 17 -10.10 -2.68 2.59
N PRO A 18 -10.58 -1.58 3.19
CA PRO A 18 -11.63 -0.79 2.58
C PRO A 18 -11.30 -0.28 1.17
N LEU A 19 -10.01 0.05 0.92
CA LEU A 19 -9.54 0.48 -0.40
C LEU A 19 -9.63 -0.62 -1.45
N ILE A 20 -9.29 -1.85 -1.10
CA ILE A 20 -9.42 -3.00 -2.00
C ILE A 20 -10.90 -3.33 -2.21
N ASN A 21 -11.66 -3.42 -1.12
CA ASN A 21 -13.06 -3.86 -1.17
C ASN A 21 -13.96 -2.91 -1.96
N PHE A 22 -13.75 -1.57 -1.92
CA PHE A 22 -14.61 -0.70 -2.71
C PHE A 22 -14.39 -0.86 -4.21
N VAL A 23 -13.15 -1.15 -4.64
CA VAL A 23 -12.86 -1.41 -6.05
C VAL A 23 -13.42 -2.76 -6.47
N ASP A 24 -13.28 -3.77 -5.63
CA ASP A 24 -13.84 -5.11 -5.83
C ASP A 24 -15.37 -5.05 -6.00
N ASP A 25 -16.07 -4.35 -5.08
CA ASP A 25 -17.52 -4.13 -5.22
C ASP A 25 -17.91 -3.41 -6.54
N MET A 26 -17.10 -2.44 -6.97
CA MET A 26 -17.35 -1.74 -8.25
C MET A 26 -17.14 -2.66 -9.45
N LEU A 27 -16.14 -3.52 -9.42
CA LEU A 27 -15.86 -4.49 -10.49
C LEU A 27 -16.95 -5.57 -10.55
N ASP A 28 -17.49 -5.98 -9.40
CA ASP A 28 -18.62 -6.90 -9.30
C ASP A 28 -19.98 -6.26 -9.63
N ASN A 29 -19.99 -5.02 -10.13
CA ASN A 29 -21.18 -4.27 -10.52
C ASN A 29 -22.08 -3.84 -9.33
N TYR A 30 -21.61 -3.90 -8.10
CA TYR A 30 -22.28 -3.34 -6.91
C TYR A 30 -21.95 -1.87 -6.71
N ILE A 31 -22.19 -1.03 -7.72
CA ILE A 31 -21.71 0.36 -7.80
C ILE A 31 -22.12 1.20 -6.59
N GLN A 32 -23.36 1.07 -6.10
CA GLN A 32 -23.83 1.85 -4.94
C GLN A 32 -23.08 1.49 -3.64
N VAL A 33 -22.85 0.21 -3.42
CA VAL A 33 -22.10 -0.28 -2.24
C VAL A 33 -20.64 0.17 -2.34
N GLY A 34 -20.02 -0.03 -3.50
CA GLY A 34 -18.65 0.41 -3.76
C GLY A 34 -18.49 1.91 -3.58
N LEU A 35 -19.40 2.73 -4.10
CA LEU A 35 -19.36 4.19 -3.95
C LEU A 35 -19.48 4.61 -2.47
N THR A 36 -20.38 4.02 -1.71
CA THR A 36 -20.54 4.32 -0.28
C THR A 36 -19.28 3.97 0.49
N ARG A 37 -18.66 2.81 0.22
CA ARG A 37 -17.38 2.42 0.81
C ARG A 37 -16.25 3.34 0.39
N ALA A 38 -16.19 3.75 -0.87
CA ALA A 38 -15.18 4.68 -1.38
C ALA A 38 -15.24 6.03 -0.63
N ILE A 39 -16.43 6.60 -0.46
CA ILE A 39 -16.65 7.85 0.26
C ILE A 39 -16.22 7.71 1.73
N ASN A 40 -16.65 6.66 2.42
CA ASN A 40 -16.25 6.42 3.80
C ASN A 40 -14.73 6.25 3.93
N THR A 41 -14.11 5.50 3.04
CA THR A 41 -12.66 5.31 3.03
C THR A 41 -11.92 6.61 2.78
N PHE A 42 -12.40 7.41 1.83
CA PHE A 42 -11.83 8.73 1.54
C PHE A 42 -11.92 9.66 2.77
N LEU A 43 -13.07 9.72 3.45
CA LEU A 43 -13.23 10.50 4.67
C LEU A 43 -12.27 10.04 5.78
N MET A 44 -12.07 8.73 5.95
CA MET A 44 -11.09 8.20 6.90
C MET A 44 -9.67 8.69 6.56
N ILE A 45 -9.27 8.63 5.28
CA ILE A 45 -7.94 9.05 4.85
C ILE A 45 -7.75 10.56 5.05
N VAL A 46 -8.77 11.37 4.74
CA VAL A 46 -8.74 12.82 4.97
C VAL A 46 -8.61 13.13 6.47
N ALA A 47 -9.41 12.49 7.33
CA ALA A 47 -9.35 12.68 8.77
C ALA A 47 -7.97 12.32 9.35
N MET A 48 -7.39 11.20 8.90
CA MET A 48 -6.04 10.77 9.30
C MET A 48 -4.98 11.77 8.85
N SER A 49 -5.04 12.20 7.59
CA SER A 49 -4.07 13.15 7.03
C SER A 49 -4.11 14.47 7.75
N PHE A 50 -5.32 14.96 8.07
CA PHE A 50 -5.52 16.18 8.86
C PHE A 50 -4.95 16.02 10.27
N GLY A 51 -5.23 14.91 10.95
CA GLY A 51 -4.71 14.64 12.29
C GLY A 51 -3.17 14.62 12.34
N ILE A 52 -2.53 13.97 11.37
CA ILE A 52 -1.06 13.91 11.28
C ILE A 52 -0.49 15.30 10.95
N ALA A 53 -1.06 16.00 9.97
CA ALA A 53 -0.61 17.35 9.60
C ALA A 53 -0.75 18.33 10.77
N PHE A 54 -1.86 18.27 11.50
CA PHE A 54 -2.10 19.10 12.70
C PHE A 54 -1.08 18.82 13.81
N PHE A 55 -0.80 17.53 14.08
CA PHE A 55 0.20 17.14 15.08
C PHE A 55 1.60 17.62 14.69
N LEU A 56 2.00 17.45 13.43
CA LEU A 56 3.31 17.90 12.93
C LEU A 56 3.45 19.42 13.03
N LYS A 57 2.39 20.17 12.72
CA LYS A 57 2.40 21.62 12.80
C LYS A 57 2.56 22.11 14.26
N ILE A 58 1.88 21.46 15.22
CA ILE A 58 2.03 21.80 16.65
C ILE A 58 3.43 21.46 17.15
N SER A 59 4.00 20.35 16.67
CA SER A 59 5.34 19.92 17.06
C SER A 59 6.47 20.73 16.39
N HIS A 60 6.14 21.77 15.62
CA HIS A 60 7.10 22.58 14.86
C HIS A 60 7.98 21.75 13.90
N PHE A 61 7.48 20.60 13.44
CA PHE A 61 8.15 19.81 12.41
C PHE A 61 7.86 20.39 11.02
N ASP A 62 8.94 20.64 10.26
CA ASP A 62 8.80 21.08 8.88
C ASP A 62 8.20 19.96 8.00
N LEU A 63 7.00 20.21 7.49
CA LEU A 63 6.31 19.31 6.59
C LEU A 63 7.09 19.05 5.28
N THR A 64 7.93 20.02 4.88
CA THR A 64 8.82 19.91 3.72
C THR A 64 9.79 18.73 3.83
N GLN A 65 10.20 18.33 5.04
CA GLN A 65 11.04 17.14 5.25
C GLN A 65 10.30 15.83 4.91
N PHE A 66 8.98 15.82 4.94
CA PHE A 66 8.17 14.66 4.53
C PHE A 66 8.29 14.36 3.04
N TYR A 67 8.39 15.41 2.22
CA TYR A 67 8.52 15.26 0.77
C TYR A 67 9.92 14.83 0.35
N SER A 68 10.93 15.17 1.15
CA SER A 68 12.33 14.89 0.86
C SER A 68 12.78 13.47 1.23
N ILE A 69 11.93 12.66 1.89
CA ILE A 69 12.27 11.29 2.23
C ILE A 69 12.36 10.47 0.94
N PRO A 70 13.56 10.00 0.55
CA PRO A 70 13.71 9.22 -0.66
C PRO A 70 12.94 7.91 -0.51
N MET A 71 12.03 7.64 -1.44
CA MET A 71 11.32 6.36 -1.53
C MET A 71 12.14 5.29 -2.25
N ILE A 72 13.38 5.59 -2.58
CA ILE A 72 14.26 4.66 -3.29
C ILE A 72 14.69 3.58 -2.30
N PRO A 73 14.41 2.32 -2.58
CA PRO A 73 14.84 1.23 -1.75
C PRO A 73 16.37 1.14 -1.76
N HIS A 74 16.95 1.26 -0.57
CA HIS A 74 18.42 1.19 -0.39
C HIS A 74 18.88 -0.20 0.05
N ASN A 75 17.96 -1.08 0.41
CA ASN A 75 18.26 -2.36 1.03
C ASN A 75 18.31 -3.52 0.02
N SER A 76 18.95 -4.61 0.41
CA SER A 76 18.98 -5.84 -0.35
C SER A 76 17.58 -6.52 -0.41
N TYR A 77 17.33 -7.33 -1.42
CA TYR A 77 16.07 -8.10 -1.57
C TYR A 77 15.75 -8.97 -0.36
N ILE A 78 16.76 -9.46 0.36
CA ILE A 78 16.60 -10.26 1.59
C ILE A 78 15.89 -9.43 2.67
N SER A 79 16.30 -8.18 2.85
CA SER A 79 15.67 -7.27 3.81
C SER A 79 14.21 -6.99 3.45
N TYR A 80 13.91 -6.81 2.15
CA TYR A 80 12.53 -6.64 1.69
C TYR A 80 11.68 -7.88 1.91
N ALA A 81 12.20 -9.05 1.62
CA ALA A 81 11.51 -10.32 1.85
C ALA A 81 11.20 -10.53 3.34
N ALA A 82 12.18 -10.27 4.21
CA ALA A 82 11.98 -10.38 5.66
C ALA A 82 10.94 -9.37 6.18
N ALA A 83 11.04 -8.11 5.77
CA ALA A 83 10.09 -7.07 6.15
C ALA A 83 8.67 -7.37 5.64
N ALA A 84 8.54 -7.84 4.40
CA ALA A 84 7.27 -8.23 3.80
C ALA A 84 6.62 -9.41 4.53
N ALA A 85 7.40 -10.42 4.90
CA ALA A 85 6.92 -11.56 5.67
C ALA A 85 6.39 -11.13 7.03
N ILE A 86 7.16 -10.33 7.78
CA ILE A 86 6.76 -9.83 9.09
C ILE A 86 5.52 -8.95 8.99
N SER A 87 5.47 -8.05 8.01
CA SER A 87 4.32 -7.18 7.78
C SER A 87 3.06 -7.97 7.43
N ALA A 88 3.13 -8.91 6.49
CA ALA A 88 2.01 -9.75 6.10
C ALA A 88 1.50 -10.61 7.26
N MET A 89 2.39 -11.18 8.07
CA MET A 89 2.01 -11.89 9.30
C MET A 89 1.33 -10.96 10.32
N GLY A 90 1.85 -9.75 10.51
CA GLY A 90 1.27 -8.76 11.41
C GLY A 90 -0.16 -8.40 11.01
N PHE A 91 -0.40 -8.09 9.74
CA PHE A 91 -1.77 -7.84 9.25
C PHE A 91 -2.67 -9.07 9.38
N SER A 92 -2.15 -10.26 9.14
CA SER A 92 -2.90 -11.50 9.33
C SER A 92 -3.36 -11.70 10.77
N MET A 93 -2.54 -11.31 11.74
CA MET A 93 -2.89 -11.36 13.16
C MET A 93 -3.99 -10.34 13.50
N ILE A 94 -3.96 -9.15 12.92
CA ILE A 94 -5.02 -8.13 13.08
C ILE A 94 -6.36 -8.67 12.55
N PHE A 95 -6.35 -9.41 11.43
CA PHE A 95 -7.55 -10.03 10.85
C PHE A 95 -7.94 -11.37 11.51
N ASN A 96 -7.27 -11.73 12.60
CA ASN A 96 -7.54 -12.96 13.35
C ASN A 96 -7.51 -14.23 12.49
N ILE A 97 -6.56 -14.31 11.56
CA ILE A 97 -6.38 -15.47 10.69
C ILE A 97 -5.79 -16.63 11.49
N GLN A 98 -6.19 -17.85 11.17
CA GLN A 98 -5.70 -19.05 11.83
C GLN A 98 -4.17 -19.14 11.78
N ARG A 99 -3.53 -19.45 12.90
CA ARG A 99 -2.06 -19.52 13.03
C ARG A 99 -1.39 -20.44 11.99
N ARG A 100 -2.08 -21.49 11.55
CA ARG A 100 -1.58 -22.42 10.52
C ARG A 100 -1.41 -21.77 9.16
N LEU A 101 -2.15 -20.70 8.87
CA LEU A 101 -2.14 -20.00 7.58
C LEU A 101 -1.14 -18.84 7.54
N LEU A 102 -0.58 -18.42 8.68
CA LEU A 102 0.36 -17.31 8.76
C LEU A 102 1.58 -17.50 7.85
N TRP A 103 2.07 -18.73 7.75
CA TRP A 103 3.20 -19.05 6.88
C TRP A 103 2.86 -18.88 5.40
N VAL A 104 1.65 -19.28 5.00
CA VAL A 104 1.18 -19.13 3.63
C VAL A 104 1.08 -17.66 3.25
N VAL A 105 0.50 -16.86 4.15
CA VAL A 105 0.39 -15.41 3.96
C VAL A 105 1.77 -14.73 3.95
N ALA A 106 2.70 -15.16 4.81
CA ALA A 106 4.07 -14.65 4.81
C ALA A 106 4.76 -14.88 3.46
N ILE A 107 4.64 -16.08 2.91
CA ILE A 107 5.17 -16.42 1.58
C ILE A 107 4.48 -15.56 0.51
N GLY A 108 3.15 -15.40 0.58
CA GLY A 108 2.40 -14.51 -0.30
C GLY A 108 2.92 -13.08 -0.26
N GLY A 109 3.15 -12.52 0.94
CA GLY A 109 3.71 -11.18 1.12
C GLY A 109 5.12 -11.03 0.54
N ILE A 110 5.98 -12.04 0.71
CA ILE A 110 7.32 -12.06 0.08
C ILE A 110 7.18 -11.99 -1.45
N ILE A 111 6.36 -12.85 -2.02
CA ILE A 111 6.13 -12.90 -3.48
C ILE A 111 5.60 -11.55 -3.96
N ALA A 112 4.60 -11.00 -3.28
CA ALA A 112 4.00 -9.72 -3.62
C ALA A 112 5.04 -8.58 -3.70
N VAL A 113 5.76 -8.35 -2.60
CA VAL A 113 6.69 -7.22 -2.48
C VAL A 113 7.92 -7.41 -3.35
N CYS A 114 8.50 -8.61 -3.40
CA CYS A 114 9.68 -8.87 -4.21
C CYS A 114 9.37 -8.73 -5.70
N THR A 115 8.24 -9.26 -6.17
CA THR A 115 7.80 -9.10 -7.57
C THR A 115 7.54 -7.64 -7.92
N ARG A 116 6.80 -6.93 -7.06
CA ARG A 116 6.57 -5.49 -7.25
C ARG A 116 7.88 -4.73 -7.37
N ASN A 117 8.82 -4.96 -6.45
CA ASN A 117 10.09 -4.26 -6.45
C ASN A 117 10.93 -4.63 -7.67
N PHE A 118 10.94 -5.88 -8.09
CA PHE A 118 11.64 -6.33 -9.29
C PHE A 118 11.12 -5.63 -10.57
N VAL A 119 9.82 -5.48 -10.70
CA VAL A 119 9.21 -4.81 -11.86
C VAL A 119 9.33 -3.29 -11.78
N ASN A 120 9.21 -2.70 -10.57
CA ASN A 120 9.19 -1.26 -10.37
C ASN A 120 10.58 -0.61 -10.38
N LEU A 121 11.62 -1.31 -9.90
CA LEU A 121 12.95 -0.74 -9.75
C LEU A 121 13.79 -0.94 -11.00
N GLY A 122 14.47 0.12 -11.41
CA GLY A 122 15.46 0.05 -12.47
C GLY A 122 16.74 -0.67 -12.05
N PRO A 123 17.58 -1.08 -13.00
CA PRO A 123 18.88 -1.65 -12.74
C PRO A 123 19.77 -0.60 -12.08
N SER A 124 20.09 -0.80 -10.83
CA SER A 124 21.05 0.02 -10.05
C SER A 124 22.08 -0.89 -9.39
N ASN A 125 23.17 -0.31 -8.85
CA ASN A 125 24.31 -1.06 -8.31
C ASN A 125 23.97 -2.22 -7.34
N ASN A 126 22.76 -2.23 -6.74
CA ASN A 126 22.34 -3.25 -5.80
C ASN A 126 20.99 -3.92 -6.14
N ASN A 127 20.33 -3.50 -7.21
CA ASN A 127 19.00 -4.00 -7.56
C ASN A 127 18.93 -4.40 -9.03
N ILE A 128 18.39 -5.58 -9.28
CA ILE A 128 18.05 -6.06 -10.61
C ILE A 128 16.56 -5.79 -10.81
N GLY A 129 16.18 -5.03 -11.83
CA GLY A 129 14.79 -4.70 -12.08
C GLY A 129 14.50 -4.20 -13.49
N LEU A 130 13.22 -4.05 -13.83
CA LEU A 130 12.73 -3.76 -15.18
C LEU A 130 12.36 -2.28 -15.41
N ASP A 131 12.28 -1.46 -14.34
CA ASP A 131 11.89 -0.03 -14.39
C ASP A 131 10.57 0.24 -15.12
N MET A 132 9.56 -0.60 -14.90
CA MET A 132 8.26 -0.48 -15.54
C MET A 132 7.26 0.38 -14.74
N GLY A 133 7.65 0.86 -13.58
CA GLY A 133 6.84 1.70 -12.70
C GLY A 133 6.01 0.93 -11.65
N LEU A 134 5.54 1.69 -10.66
CA LEU A 134 4.90 1.13 -9.46
C LEU A 134 3.57 0.43 -9.78
N ALA A 135 2.77 0.95 -10.71
CA ALA A 135 1.48 0.39 -11.07
C ALA A 135 1.61 -1.00 -11.70
N ILE A 136 2.48 -1.13 -12.70
CA ILE A 136 2.73 -2.42 -13.35
C ILE A 136 3.37 -3.42 -12.38
N GLY A 137 4.27 -2.94 -11.52
CA GLY A 137 4.86 -3.76 -10.45
C GLY A 137 3.83 -4.32 -9.49
N SER A 138 2.86 -3.50 -9.07
CA SER A 138 1.79 -3.95 -8.17
C SER A 138 0.82 -4.92 -8.86
N LEU A 139 0.48 -4.69 -10.13
CA LEU A 139 -0.32 -5.62 -10.91
C LEU A 139 0.38 -7.00 -11.00
N ALA A 140 1.66 -7.02 -11.37
CA ALA A 140 2.42 -8.27 -11.45
C ALA A 140 2.51 -8.99 -10.10
N GLY A 141 2.74 -8.25 -9.01
CA GLY A 141 2.80 -8.79 -7.66
C GLY A 141 1.46 -9.39 -7.22
N SER A 142 0.36 -8.67 -7.40
CA SER A 142 -0.98 -9.15 -7.02
C SER A 142 -1.43 -10.35 -7.83
N THR A 143 -1.19 -10.36 -9.15
CA THR A 143 -1.54 -11.52 -10.01
C THR A 143 -0.78 -12.78 -9.61
N LEU A 144 0.52 -12.69 -9.32
CA LEU A 144 1.28 -13.84 -8.86
C LEU A 144 0.80 -14.35 -7.49
N VAL A 145 0.50 -13.45 -6.56
CA VAL A 145 -0.07 -13.84 -5.26
C VAL A 145 -1.42 -14.52 -5.45
N SER A 146 -2.31 -13.97 -6.27
CA SER A 146 -3.61 -14.59 -6.57
C SER A 146 -3.46 -16.01 -7.11
N LEU A 147 -2.57 -16.23 -8.06
CA LEU A 147 -2.31 -17.57 -8.62
C LEU A 147 -1.80 -18.57 -7.55
N VAL A 148 -0.93 -18.10 -6.65
CA VAL A 148 -0.44 -18.93 -5.54
C VAL A 148 -1.56 -19.19 -4.53
N CYS A 149 -2.36 -18.18 -4.21
CA CYS A 149 -3.48 -18.32 -3.28
C CYS A 149 -4.56 -19.25 -3.81
N VAL A 150 -4.89 -19.26 -5.11
CA VAL A 150 -5.83 -20.21 -5.70
C VAL A 150 -5.39 -21.66 -5.46
N LYS A 151 -4.10 -21.96 -5.64
CA LYS A 151 -3.57 -23.28 -5.33
C LYS A 151 -3.61 -23.62 -3.83
N ALA A 152 -3.34 -22.61 -2.99
CA ALA A 152 -3.37 -22.79 -1.54
C ALA A 152 -4.81 -23.03 -1.01
N VAL A 153 -5.82 -22.36 -1.58
CA VAL A 153 -7.24 -22.55 -1.27
C VAL A 153 -7.64 -24.01 -1.39
N HIS A 154 -7.29 -24.67 -2.49
CA HIS A 154 -7.61 -26.10 -2.69
C HIS A 154 -6.98 -27.01 -1.64
N LYS A 155 -5.81 -26.63 -1.11
CA LYS A 155 -5.10 -27.42 -0.10
C LYS A 155 -5.60 -27.17 1.32
N PHE A 156 -5.94 -25.93 1.65
CA PHE A 156 -6.30 -25.52 3.01
C PHE A 156 -7.80 -25.37 3.24
N HIS A 157 -8.63 -25.45 2.18
CA HIS A 157 -10.10 -25.31 2.22
C HIS A 157 -10.55 -23.98 2.89
N VAL A 158 -9.88 -22.89 2.55
CA VAL A 158 -10.13 -21.55 3.11
C VAL A 158 -10.52 -20.60 1.97
N PRO A 159 -11.44 -19.65 2.18
CA PRO A 159 -11.78 -18.66 1.14
C PRO A 159 -10.56 -17.91 0.62
N HIS A 160 -10.52 -17.63 -0.68
CA HIS A 160 -9.40 -16.99 -1.35
C HIS A 160 -9.00 -15.65 -0.69
N HIS A 161 -9.98 -14.81 -0.36
CA HIS A 161 -9.76 -13.49 0.24
C HIS A 161 -9.04 -13.52 1.58
N VAL A 162 -9.17 -14.59 2.36
CA VAL A 162 -8.49 -14.74 3.66
C VAL A 162 -6.97 -14.83 3.50
N LEU A 163 -6.50 -15.35 2.38
CA LEU A 163 -5.08 -15.51 2.08
C LEU A 163 -4.54 -14.34 1.24
N SER A 164 -5.30 -13.90 0.23
CA SER A 164 -4.85 -12.89 -0.73
C SER A 164 -4.77 -11.50 -0.12
N ILE A 165 -5.80 -11.04 0.60
CA ILE A 165 -5.87 -9.68 1.13
C ILE A 165 -4.67 -9.36 2.04
N PRO A 166 -4.37 -10.10 3.12
CA PRO A 166 -3.26 -9.75 3.99
C PRO A 166 -1.89 -9.91 3.32
N SER A 167 -1.78 -10.77 2.29
CA SER A 167 -0.56 -10.89 1.49
C SER A 167 -0.29 -9.67 0.63
N VAL A 168 -1.33 -8.98 0.17
CA VAL A 168 -1.23 -7.83 -0.75
C VAL A 168 -1.22 -6.49 -0.01
N ILE A 169 -1.78 -6.41 1.21
CA ILE A 169 -1.82 -5.17 2.00
C ILE A 169 -0.46 -4.46 2.10
N PRO A 170 0.69 -5.14 2.30
CA PRO A 170 1.99 -4.45 2.33
C PRO A 170 2.34 -3.70 1.03
N MET A 171 1.63 -3.96 -0.06
CA MET A 171 1.80 -3.26 -1.33
C MET A 171 0.93 -2.00 -1.45
N VAL A 172 -0.09 -1.82 -0.59
CA VAL A 172 -0.96 -0.64 -0.64
C VAL A 172 -0.15 0.64 -0.47
N PRO A 173 -0.28 1.61 -1.38
CA PRO A 173 0.58 2.79 -1.41
C PRO A 173 0.14 3.87 -0.40
N GLY A 174 0.08 3.51 0.89
CA GLY A 174 -0.41 4.41 1.95
C GLY A 174 0.39 5.70 2.06
N VAL A 175 1.71 5.64 1.91
CA VAL A 175 2.58 6.83 1.96
C VAL A 175 2.29 7.78 0.79
N LEU A 176 2.04 7.25 -0.43
CA LEU A 176 1.70 8.08 -1.58
C LEU A 176 0.37 8.80 -1.39
N MET A 177 -0.63 8.10 -0.86
CA MET A 177 -1.95 8.67 -0.57
C MET A 177 -1.86 9.78 0.49
N TYR A 178 -1.12 9.52 1.56
CA TYR A 178 -0.88 10.50 2.59
C TYR A 178 -0.17 11.75 2.03
N ARG A 179 0.89 11.59 1.24
CA ARG A 179 1.61 12.69 0.60
C ARG A 179 0.71 13.51 -0.33
N ALA A 180 -0.15 12.83 -1.11
CA ALA A 180 -1.11 13.51 -1.98
C ALA A 180 -2.05 14.42 -1.19
N LEU A 181 -2.58 13.93 -0.06
CA LEU A 181 -3.50 14.71 0.77
C LEU A 181 -2.81 15.85 1.53
N VAL A 182 -1.62 15.62 2.08
CA VAL A 182 -0.86 16.69 2.72
C VAL A 182 -0.51 17.79 1.71
N ALA A 183 -0.07 17.42 0.50
CA ALA A 183 0.17 18.38 -0.58
C ALA A 183 -1.09 19.16 -0.96
N MET A 184 -2.28 18.56 -0.91
CA MET A 184 -3.54 19.27 -1.12
C MET A 184 -3.88 20.22 0.02
N ILE A 185 -3.58 19.87 1.27
CA ILE A 185 -3.84 20.72 2.45
C ILE A 185 -2.87 21.91 2.49
N GLU A 186 -1.62 21.70 2.09
CA GLU A 186 -0.58 22.74 2.06
C GLU A 186 -0.67 23.68 0.85
N MET A 187 -1.66 23.51 -0.03
CA MET A 187 -1.83 24.32 -1.24
C MET A 187 -1.98 25.83 -0.90
N ASN A 188 -0.87 26.49 -0.73
CA ASN A 188 -0.75 27.95 -0.64
C ASN A 188 -0.57 28.59 -2.04
N GLY A 189 -1.37 28.14 -3.02
CA GLY A 189 -1.44 28.78 -4.34
C GLY A 189 -0.30 28.50 -5.32
N VAL A 190 0.57 27.54 -5.05
CA VAL A 190 1.69 27.21 -5.95
C VAL A 190 1.31 26.03 -6.88
N VAL A 191 1.23 26.30 -8.17
CA VAL A 191 0.86 25.33 -9.22
C VAL A 191 1.72 24.06 -9.18
N GLY A 192 2.98 24.15 -8.76
CA GLY A 192 3.90 23.00 -8.65
C GLY A 192 3.48 21.97 -7.60
N GLU A 193 2.94 22.41 -6.47
CA GLU A 193 2.48 21.52 -5.40
C GLU A 193 1.21 20.77 -5.80
N LEU A 194 0.29 21.46 -6.50
CA LEU A 194 -0.90 20.85 -7.06
C LEU A 194 -0.53 19.73 -8.04
N THR A 195 0.43 19.97 -8.90
CA THR A 195 0.91 18.97 -9.87
C THR A 195 1.46 17.74 -9.16
N ASN A 196 2.21 17.91 -8.08
CA ASN A 196 2.73 16.80 -7.28
C ASN A 196 1.62 16.05 -6.56
N ALA A 197 0.65 16.75 -5.95
CA ALA A 197 -0.52 16.13 -5.32
C ALA A 197 -1.30 15.28 -6.31
N VAL A 198 -1.56 15.78 -7.52
CA VAL A 198 -2.24 15.05 -8.58
C VAL A 198 -1.44 13.82 -9.02
N LYS A 199 -0.13 13.95 -9.23
CA LYS A 199 0.74 12.81 -9.59
C LYS A 199 0.70 11.70 -8.53
N PHE A 200 0.83 12.06 -7.24
CA PHE A 200 0.79 11.08 -6.15
C PHE A 200 -0.60 10.46 -6.00
N GLY A 201 -1.64 11.26 -6.13
CA GLY A 201 -3.02 10.77 -6.11
C GLY A 201 -3.32 9.79 -7.24
N MET A 202 -2.92 10.11 -8.47
CA MET A 202 -3.09 9.23 -9.63
C MET A 202 -2.26 7.94 -9.49
N ALA A 203 -1.01 8.05 -9.06
CA ALA A 203 -0.15 6.88 -8.86
C ALA A 203 -0.75 5.94 -7.79
N SER A 204 -1.27 6.48 -6.69
CA SER A 204 -1.91 5.67 -5.65
C SER A 204 -3.20 5.01 -6.14
N ALA A 205 -4.05 5.75 -6.85
CA ALA A 205 -5.30 5.22 -7.40
C ALA A 205 -5.06 4.08 -8.40
N ILE A 206 -4.13 4.27 -9.34
CA ILE A 206 -3.76 3.22 -10.31
C ILE A 206 -3.20 2.00 -9.59
N THR A 207 -2.34 2.19 -8.57
CA THR A 207 -1.76 1.09 -7.82
C THR A 207 -2.83 0.29 -7.08
N ILE A 208 -3.79 0.94 -6.43
CA ILE A 208 -4.90 0.26 -5.74
C ILE A 208 -5.76 -0.51 -6.73
N MET A 209 -6.07 0.10 -7.87
CA MET A 209 -6.85 -0.55 -8.93
C MET A 209 -6.14 -1.80 -9.48
N CYS A 210 -4.81 -1.74 -9.65
CA CYS A 210 -4.02 -2.91 -10.06
C CYS A 210 -3.95 -4.01 -8.99
N ILE A 211 -4.05 -3.66 -7.71
CA ILE A 211 -4.04 -4.63 -6.60
C ILE A 211 -5.38 -5.36 -6.49
N SER A 212 -6.49 -4.68 -6.81
CA SER A 212 -7.85 -5.23 -6.71
C SER A 212 -8.25 -6.09 -7.92
N LEU A 213 -7.58 -5.96 -9.05
CA LEU A 213 -7.75 -6.85 -10.22
C LEU A 213 -7.10 -8.19 -10.00
#